data_877560ff65a7fff3a6574f956ec46cee
#
_entry.id   877560ff65a7fff3a6574f956ec46cee
#
_cell.length_a   1.000
_cell.length_b   1.000
_cell.length_c   1.000
_cell.angle_alpha   90.00
_cell.angle_beta   90.00
_cell.angle_gamma   90.00
#
_symmetry.space_group_name_H-M   'P 1'
#
loop_
_entity.id
_entity.type
_entity.pdbx_description
1 polymer ?
#
loop_
_entity_poly.entity_id
_entity_poly.type
_entity_poly.pdbx_seq_one_letter_code
_entity_poly.pdbx_strand_id
1 'polypeptide(L)'
;VAQKTENTIWSGTNANEGEFDGFTTTLLADADVVDVAAVGGGVNAANVVAQIGATVDSISQNVYGAEDLQIFVSSNVMRAYVRALGGFATNIGGAGTDNKGTQWYSGGAVTFDGIPLVLAPGLTANKMVAAEKSNLFFGTGLLSDQQEVKVLDMADIDGSQNVRIVMRYTAGIQHAIGSDIVLY
;
A
#
# COMPACT_ATOMS: atom_id res chain seq x y z
N VAL A 1 15.02 8.90 1.11
CA VAL A 1 13.94 9.74 1.67
C VAL A 1 12.60 9.25 1.16
N ALA A 2 12.30 9.33 -0.16
CA ALA A 2 10.99 8.99 -0.71
C ALA A 2 10.47 7.59 -0.28
N GLN A 3 11.30 6.56 -0.34
CA GLN A 3 10.91 5.21 0.07
C GLN A 3 10.63 5.13 1.58
N LYS A 4 11.41 5.84 2.43
CA LYS A 4 11.12 5.86 3.86
C LYS A 4 9.80 6.56 4.15
N THR A 5 9.51 7.66 3.46
CA THR A 5 8.23 8.37 3.58
C THR A 5 7.05 7.48 3.17
N GLU A 6 7.15 6.80 2.03
CA GLU A 6 6.15 5.85 1.56
C GLU A 6 5.89 4.73 2.58
N ASN A 7 6.96 4.14 3.12
CA ASN A 7 6.84 3.12 4.16
C ASN A 7 6.20 3.67 5.44
N THR A 8 6.53 4.91 5.83
CA THR A 8 5.95 5.55 7.01
C THR A 8 4.46 5.84 6.81
N ILE A 9 4.05 6.31 5.63
CA ILE A 9 2.64 6.57 5.29
C ILE A 9 1.80 5.30 5.45
N TRP A 10 2.29 4.17 4.98
CA TRP A 10 1.53 2.92 5.02
C TRP A 10 1.71 2.11 6.29
N SER A 11 2.93 1.95 6.77
CA SER A 11 3.28 1.00 7.83
C SER A 11 4.14 1.60 8.94
N GLY A 12 4.20 2.93 9.02
CA GLY A 12 4.96 3.62 10.06
C GLY A 12 4.37 3.44 11.45
N THR A 13 5.18 3.72 12.44
CA THR A 13 4.77 3.80 13.83
C THR A 13 5.54 4.92 14.54
N ASN A 14 4.85 5.67 15.38
CA ASN A 14 5.45 6.73 16.20
C ASN A 14 6.44 6.21 17.26
N ALA A 15 6.49 4.90 17.45
CA ALA A 15 7.50 4.26 18.30
C ALA A 15 8.91 4.32 17.69
N ASN A 16 9.01 4.52 16.38
CA ASN A 16 10.29 4.64 15.67
C ASN A 16 10.67 6.11 15.49
N GLU A 17 11.94 6.43 15.70
CA GLU A 17 12.44 7.79 15.50
C GLU A 17 12.25 8.25 14.04
N GLY A 18 11.63 9.42 13.89
CA GLY A 18 11.38 10.05 12.58
C GLY A 18 10.27 9.39 11.77
N GLU A 19 9.36 8.66 12.43
CA GLU A 19 8.16 8.10 11.84
C GLU A 19 6.89 8.63 12.55
N PHE A 20 5.76 8.48 11.91
CA PHE A 20 4.43 8.71 12.47
C PHE A 20 3.58 7.46 12.24
N ASP A 21 2.44 7.35 12.92
CA ASP A 21 1.54 6.21 12.74
C ASP A 21 0.96 6.23 11.32
N GLY A 22 1.30 5.19 10.56
CA GLY A 22 0.84 5.00 9.19
C GLY A 22 -0.57 4.41 9.12
N PHE A 23 -1.13 4.33 7.91
CA PHE A 23 -2.49 3.84 7.70
C PHE A 23 -2.75 2.48 8.36
N THR A 24 -1.86 1.51 8.20
CA THR A 24 -2.04 0.19 8.84
C THR A 24 -2.12 0.28 10.36
N THR A 25 -1.30 1.11 10.99
CA THR A 25 -1.31 1.30 12.44
C THR A 25 -2.58 2.01 12.91
N THR A 26 -2.98 3.06 12.19
CA THR A 26 -4.17 3.85 12.51
C THR A 26 -5.45 3.05 12.30
N LEU A 27 -5.55 2.30 11.19
CA LEU A 27 -6.70 1.46 10.88
C LEU A 27 -6.86 0.29 11.84
N LEU A 28 -5.76 -0.34 12.27
CA LEU A 28 -5.81 -1.39 13.30
C LEU A 28 -6.25 -0.89 14.68
N ALA A 29 -6.04 0.40 14.96
CA ALA A 29 -6.45 1.01 16.22
C ALA A 29 -7.93 1.44 16.22
N ASP A 30 -8.56 1.53 15.06
CA ASP A 30 -9.95 1.93 14.91
C ASP A 30 -10.86 0.68 14.89
N ALA A 31 -11.76 0.58 15.87
CA ALA A 31 -12.68 -0.53 16.02
C ALA A 31 -13.79 -0.58 14.95
N ASP A 32 -14.02 0.52 14.23
CA ASP A 32 -15.03 0.60 13.18
C ASP A 32 -14.51 0.04 11.84
N VAL A 33 -13.19 -0.10 11.68
CA VAL A 33 -12.57 -0.69 10.49
C VAL A 33 -12.84 -2.19 10.42
N VAL A 34 -13.23 -2.67 9.25
CA VAL A 34 -13.47 -4.10 9.03
C VAL A 34 -12.12 -4.82 8.86
N ASP A 35 -11.75 -5.64 9.85
CA ASP A 35 -10.51 -6.42 9.81
C ASP A 35 -10.79 -7.84 9.28
N VAL A 36 -10.17 -8.18 8.16
CA VAL A 36 -10.26 -9.51 7.55
C VAL A 36 -9.11 -10.36 8.02
N ALA A 37 -9.42 -11.52 8.60
CA ALA A 37 -8.42 -12.40 9.15
C ALA A 37 -7.40 -12.86 8.11
N ALA A 38 -6.12 -12.60 8.37
CA ALA A 38 -5.03 -12.99 7.50
C ALA A 38 -4.86 -14.52 7.44
N VAL A 39 -4.63 -15.04 6.23
CA VAL A 39 -4.38 -16.48 6.04
C VAL A 39 -3.03 -16.89 6.63
N GLY A 40 -3.02 -18.03 7.33
CA GLY A 40 -1.77 -18.61 7.82
C GLY A 40 -0.82 -18.97 6.65
N GLY A 41 0.45 -18.62 6.80
CA GLY A 41 1.46 -18.85 5.76
C GLY A 41 1.58 -17.74 4.69
N GLY A 42 0.77 -16.70 4.78
CA GLY A 42 0.83 -15.54 3.90
C GLY A 42 0.16 -15.72 2.54
N VAL A 43 0.12 -14.64 1.77
CA VAL A 43 -0.51 -14.58 0.45
C VAL A 43 0.46 -15.09 -0.63
N ASN A 44 0.00 -16.02 -1.45
CA ASN A 44 0.73 -16.61 -2.56
C ASN A 44 -0.17 -16.82 -3.78
N ALA A 45 0.38 -17.26 -4.91
CA ALA A 45 -0.37 -17.40 -6.15
C ALA A 45 -1.55 -18.41 -6.09
N ALA A 46 -1.53 -19.36 -5.15
CA ALA A 46 -2.61 -20.34 -5.02
C ALA A 46 -3.82 -19.79 -4.21
N ASN A 47 -3.59 -18.85 -3.29
CA ASN A 47 -4.64 -18.36 -2.39
C ASN A 47 -5.01 -16.89 -2.62
N VAL A 48 -4.22 -16.11 -3.36
CA VAL A 48 -4.39 -14.67 -3.52
C VAL A 48 -5.77 -14.27 -4.04
N VAL A 49 -6.33 -15.01 -4.99
CA VAL A 49 -7.67 -14.73 -5.54
C VAL A 49 -8.74 -14.85 -4.46
N ALA A 50 -8.66 -15.90 -3.63
CA ALA A 50 -9.59 -16.11 -2.52
C ALA A 50 -9.44 -15.02 -1.43
N GLN A 51 -8.20 -14.57 -1.16
CA GLN A 51 -7.95 -13.54 -0.15
C GLN A 51 -8.41 -12.16 -0.62
N ILE A 52 -8.18 -11.80 -1.87
CA ILE A 52 -8.72 -10.56 -2.45
C ILE A 52 -10.25 -10.63 -2.49
N GLY A 53 -10.83 -11.77 -2.86
CA GLY A 53 -12.27 -12.01 -2.83
C GLY A 53 -12.87 -11.79 -1.43
N ALA A 54 -12.25 -12.36 -0.39
CA ALA A 54 -12.69 -12.15 1.00
C ALA A 54 -12.61 -10.68 1.42
N THR A 55 -11.60 -9.95 0.95
CA THR A 55 -11.49 -8.51 1.19
C THR A 55 -12.61 -7.75 0.49
N VAL A 56 -12.93 -8.09 -0.76
CA VAL A 56 -14.01 -7.47 -1.53
C VAL A 56 -15.38 -7.79 -0.95
N ASP A 57 -15.62 -9.03 -0.53
CA ASP A 57 -16.87 -9.46 0.10
C ASP A 57 -17.15 -8.72 1.43
N SER A 58 -16.10 -8.21 2.06
CA SER A 58 -16.19 -7.47 3.32
C SER A 58 -16.40 -5.96 3.11
N ILE A 59 -16.38 -5.47 1.87
CA ILE A 59 -16.61 -4.05 1.58
C ILE A 59 -18.07 -3.69 1.89
N SER A 60 -18.25 -2.55 2.56
CA SER A 60 -19.58 -2.00 2.85
C SER A 60 -20.40 -1.79 1.57
N GLN A 61 -21.69 -2.14 1.61
CA GLN A 61 -22.59 -1.91 0.48
C GLN A 61 -22.71 -0.42 0.11
N ASN A 62 -22.41 0.47 1.04
CA ASN A 62 -22.50 1.92 0.81
C ASN A 62 -21.46 2.43 -0.18
N VAL A 63 -20.28 1.79 -0.19
CA VAL A 63 -19.14 2.21 -1.02
C VAL A 63 -18.85 1.24 -2.16
N TYR A 64 -19.51 0.06 -2.16
CA TYR A 64 -19.34 -0.90 -3.25
C TYR A 64 -19.87 -0.32 -4.56
N GLY A 65 -19.00 -0.20 -5.56
CA GLY A 65 -19.32 0.44 -6.85
C GLY A 65 -19.03 1.94 -6.92
N ALA A 66 -18.48 2.55 -5.88
CA ALA A 66 -17.99 3.92 -5.93
C ALA A 66 -16.82 4.05 -6.94
N GLU A 67 -16.78 5.16 -7.68
CA GLU A 67 -15.77 5.37 -8.73
C GLU A 67 -14.33 5.45 -8.19
N ASP A 68 -14.16 5.88 -6.96
CA ASP A 68 -12.85 6.06 -6.32
C ASP A 68 -12.46 4.93 -5.35
N LEU A 69 -13.29 3.88 -5.28
CA LEU A 69 -12.97 2.67 -4.53
C LEU A 69 -11.76 1.96 -5.15
N GLN A 70 -10.76 1.68 -4.34
CA GLN A 70 -9.53 1.03 -4.76
C GLN A 70 -9.07 0.01 -3.71
N ILE A 71 -8.34 -1.00 -4.16
CA ILE A 71 -7.66 -1.94 -3.27
C ILE A 71 -6.16 -1.68 -3.33
N PHE A 72 -5.62 -1.14 -2.26
CA PHE A 72 -4.18 -0.94 -2.09
C PHE A 72 -3.55 -2.24 -1.65
N VAL A 73 -2.58 -2.73 -2.38
CA VAL A 73 -1.97 -4.03 -2.13
C VAL A 73 -0.46 -3.94 -1.97
N SER A 74 0.10 -4.75 -1.09
CA SER A 74 1.54 -4.88 -0.94
C SER A 74 2.20 -5.54 -2.15
N SER A 75 3.50 -5.33 -2.33
CA SER A 75 4.25 -5.78 -3.50
C SER A 75 4.20 -7.30 -3.71
N ASN A 76 4.15 -8.10 -2.64
CA ASN A 76 4.06 -9.55 -2.76
C ASN A 76 2.67 -10.01 -3.18
N VAL A 77 1.61 -9.36 -2.71
CA VAL A 77 0.22 -9.63 -3.09
C VAL A 77 0.02 -9.32 -4.57
N MET A 78 0.46 -8.16 -5.04
CA MET A 78 0.38 -7.79 -6.46
C MET A 78 1.08 -8.83 -7.34
N ARG A 79 2.31 -9.23 -6.97
CA ARG A 79 3.06 -10.25 -7.72
C ARG A 79 2.39 -11.62 -7.69
N ALA A 80 1.83 -12.01 -6.55
CA ALA A 80 1.09 -13.26 -6.42
C ALA A 80 -0.16 -13.26 -7.31
N TYR A 81 -0.89 -12.15 -7.35
CA TYR A 81 -2.09 -11.99 -8.17
C TYR A 81 -1.77 -12.05 -9.68
N VAL A 82 -0.77 -11.30 -10.14
CA VAL A 82 -0.33 -11.36 -11.55
C VAL A 82 0.08 -12.78 -11.94
N ARG A 83 0.78 -13.51 -11.07
CA ARG A 83 1.16 -14.92 -11.33
C ARG A 83 -0.05 -15.84 -11.35
N ALA A 84 -1.02 -15.64 -10.46
CA ALA A 84 -2.25 -16.43 -10.43
C ALA A 84 -3.06 -16.27 -11.72
N LEU A 85 -3.18 -15.04 -12.22
CA LEU A 85 -3.88 -14.72 -13.46
C LEU A 85 -3.12 -15.24 -14.70
N GLY A 86 -1.79 -15.17 -14.67
CA GLY A 86 -0.96 -15.64 -15.77
C GLY A 86 -0.90 -17.16 -15.92
N GLY A 87 -1.44 -17.93 -14.98
CA GLY A 87 -1.41 -19.40 -15.00
C GLY A 87 0.00 -20.00 -14.87
N PHE A 88 1.00 -19.23 -14.51
CA PHE A 88 2.40 -19.68 -14.41
C PHE A 88 2.63 -20.77 -13.38
N ALA A 89 1.70 -20.95 -12.43
CA ALA A 89 1.85 -21.92 -11.36
C ALA A 89 1.23 -23.29 -11.67
N THR A 90 0.32 -23.40 -12.66
CA THR A 90 -0.50 -24.60 -12.79
C THR A 90 -0.43 -25.29 -14.15
N ASN A 91 -0.22 -24.58 -15.25
CA ASN A 91 -0.14 -25.22 -16.55
C ASN A 91 0.42 -24.29 -17.63
N ILE A 92 1.63 -24.53 -18.05
CA ILE A 92 2.32 -23.76 -19.10
C ILE A 92 1.55 -23.79 -20.41
N GLY A 93 0.81 -24.87 -20.70
CA GLY A 93 0.02 -25.02 -21.90
C GLY A 93 -1.25 -24.19 -21.97
N GLY A 94 -1.84 -23.87 -20.81
CA GLY A 94 -3.05 -23.02 -20.73
C GLY A 94 -2.78 -21.52 -20.81
N ALA A 95 -1.64 -21.08 -20.32
CA ALA A 95 -1.27 -19.66 -20.31
C ALA A 95 -0.98 -19.11 -21.71
N GLY A 96 -0.55 -19.95 -22.63
CA GLY A 96 -0.23 -19.54 -24.00
C GLY A 96 -1.44 -19.39 -24.92
N THR A 97 -2.53 -20.12 -24.66
CA THR A 97 -3.70 -20.13 -25.52
C THR A 97 -4.63 -18.97 -25.34
N ASP A 98 -4.71 -18.42 -24.13
CA ASP A 98 -5.64 -17.34 -23.80
C ASP A 98 -4.99 -15.93 -23.76
N ASN A 99 -3.69 -15.82 -24.02
CA ASN A 99 -2.92 -14.57 -23.95
C ASN A 99 -3.09 -13.76 -22.64
N LYS A 100 -3.66 -14.37 -21.60
CA LYS A 100 -3.97 -13.69 -20.34
C LYS A 100 -2.73 -13.13 -19.66
N GLY A 101 -1.62 -13.88 -19.70
CA GLY A 101 -0.36 -13.45 -19.11
C GLY A 101 0.29 -12.26 -19.82
N THR A 102 0.08 -12.10 -21.12
CA THR A 102 0.66 -11.01 -21.91
C THR A 102 -0.14 -9.71 -21.79
N GLN A 103 -1.44 -9.78 -21.56
CA GLN A 103 -2.28 -8.59 -21.40
C GLN A 103 -1.95 -7.77 -20.14
N TRP A 104 -1.47 -8.42 -19.10
CA TRP A 104 -1.12 -7.77 -17.83
C TRP A 104 0.17 -6.96 -17.89
N TYR A 105 1.08 -7.31 -18.81
CA TYR A 105 2.32 -6.56 -19.03
C TYR A 105 2.16 -5.36 -19.97
N SER A 106 1.05 -5.25 -20.67
CA SER A 106 0.84 -4.18 -21.64
C SER A 106 0.29 -2.88 -21.07
N GLY A 107 0.41 -2.64 -19.76
CA GLY A 107 0.11 -1.34 -19.13
C GLY A 107 -1.37 -1.09 -18.81
N GLY A 108 -2.22 -2.11 -18.87
CA GLY A 108 -3.59 -2.04 -18.36
C GLY A 108 -3.62 -2.02 -16.83
N ALA A 109 -4.59 -1.30 -16.24
CA ALA A 109 -4.84 -1.33 -14.82
C ALA A 109 -5.22 -2.74 -14.38
N VAL A 110 -4.57 -3.24 -13.32
CA VAL A 110 -4.94 -4.52 -12.72
C VAL A 110 -6.21 -4.32 -11.92
N THR A 111 -7.23 -5.12 -12.19
CA THR A 111 -8.53 -5.03 -11.52
C THR A 111 -8.97 -6.37 -10.96
N PHE A 112 -9.78 -6.35 -9.92
CA PHE A 112 -10.50 -7.50 -9.38
C PHE A 112 -11.96 -7.10 -9.18
N ASP A 113 -12.90 -7.85 -9.73
CA ASP A 113 -14.35 -7.54 -9.73
C ASP A 113 -14.69 -6.10 -10.15
N GLY A 114 -13.90 -5.54 -11.09
CA GLY A 114 -14.06 -4.17 -11.54
C GLY A 114 -13.40 -3.12 -10.66
N ILE A 115 -12.88 -3.50 -9.49
CA ILE A 115 -12.19 -2.59 -8.55
C ILE A 115 -10.70 -2.54 -8.90
N PRO A 116 -10.10 -1.36 -9.08
CA PRO A 116 -8.68 -1.24 -9.38
C PRO A 116 -7.80 -1.71 -8.21
N LEU A 117 -6.78 -2.54 -8.53
CA LEU A 117 -5.71 -2.86 -7.59
C LEU A 117 -4.55 -1.88 -7.77
N VAL A 118 -4.20 -1.20 -6.71
CA VAL A 118 -3.12 -0.21 -6.70
C VAL A 118 -1.95 -0.74 -5.87
N LEU A 119 -0.76 -0.75 -6.47
CA LEU A 119 0.44 -1.13 -5.75
C LEU A 119 0.83 -0.06 -4.75
N ALA A 120 0.89 -0.42 -3.48
CA ALA A 120 1.39 0.40 -2.38
C ALA A 120 2.70 -0.20 -1.82
N PRO A 121 3.87 0.25 -2.32
CA PRO A 121 5.16 -0.34 -1.94
C PRO A 121 5.49 -0.23 -0.45
N GLY A 122 4.91 0.78 0.23
CA GLY A 122 5.09 1.00 1.66
C GLY A 122 4.26 0.07 2.55
N LEU A 123 3.30 -0.66 2.00
CA LEU A 123 2.55 -1.67 2.76
C LEU A 123 3.43 -2.85 3.14
N THR A 124 3.30 -3.26 4.39
CA THR A 124 3.92 -4.49 4.89
C THR A 124 3.45 -5.70 4.05
N ALA A 125 4.32 -6.67 3.88
CA ALA A 125 4.01 -7.88 3.12
C ALA A 125 2.72 -8.57 3.61
N ASN A 126 1.94 -9.08 2.67
CA ASN A 126 0.63 -9.72 2.86
C ASN A 126 -0.50 -8.81 3.37
N LYS A 127 -0.32 -7.50 3.35
CA LYS A 127 -1.38 -6.55 3.70
C LYS A 127 -2.08 -6.00 2.46
N MET A 128 -3.37 -5.75 2.63
CA MET A 128 -4.24 -5.09 1.64
C MET A 128 -5.17 -4.13 2.37
N VAL A 129 -5.50 -3.01 1.73
CA VAL A 129 -6.46 -2.04 2.24
C VAL A 129 -7.44 -1.71 1.13
N ALA A 130 -8.72 -2.01 1.33
CA ALA A 130 -9.77 -1.57 0.41
C ALA A 130 -10.44 -0.33 0.99
N ALA A 131 -10.41 0.77 0.25
CA ALA A 131 -10.98 2.04 0.67
C ALA A 131 -11.27 2.94 -0.53
N GLU A 132 -12.21 3.86 -0.36
CA GLU A 132 -12.32 5.01 -1.25
C GLU A 132 -11.10 5.91 -1.08
N LYS A 133 -10.52 6.34 -2.19
CA LYS A 133 -9.38 7.24 -2.18
C LYS A 133 -9.69 8.55 -1.44
N SER A 134 -10.91 9.03 -1.54
CA SER A 134 -11.39 10.24 -0.86
C SER A 134 -11.51 10.08 0.65
N ASN A 135 -11.53 8.85 1.17
CA ASN A 135 -11.59 8.55 2.60
C ASN A 135 -10.21 8.53 3.27
N LEU A 136 -9.13 8.55 2.49
CA LEU A 136 -7.75 8.53 2.98
C LEU A 136 -7.10 9.91 2.83
N PHE A 137 -6.68 10.50 3.92
CA PHE A 137 -6.09 11.84 3.94
C PHE A 137 -4.60 11.80 4.28
N PHE A 138 -3.84 12.52 3.48
CA PHE A 138 -2.46 12.82 3.77
C PHE A 138 -2.32 14.32 4.03
N GLY A 139 -1.92 14.68 5.23
CA GLY A 139 -1.70 16.04 5.66
C GLY A 139 -0.22 16.39 5.71
N THR A 140 0.12 17.58 5.28
CA THR A 140 1.47 18.12 5.41
C THR A 140 1.40 19.47 6.10
N GLY A 141 2.50 19.89 6.74
CA GLY A 141 2.63 21.24 7.24
C GLY A 141 2.78 22.28 6.11
N LEU A 142 3.65 23.24 6.29
CA LEU A 142 3.90 24.23 5.24
C LEU A 142 4.56 23.56 4.03
N LEU A 143 4.03 23.82 2.83
CA LEU A 143 4.59 23.31 1.58
C LEU A 143 6.04 23.76 1.35
N SER A 144 6.43 24.94 1.89
CA SER A 144 7.80 25.45 1.85
C SER A 144 8.79 24.57 2.62
N ASP A 145 8.35 23.94 3.70
CA ASP A 145 9.23 23.13 4.55
C ASP A 145 9.61 21.80 3.89
N GLN A 146 8.80 21.31 2.97
CA GLN A 146 9.08 20.07 2.22
C GLN A 146 10.25 20.19 1.24
N GLN A 147 10.60 21.42 0.86
CA GLN A 147 11.69 21.70 -0.08
C GLN A 147 12.98 22.08 0.63
N GLU A 148 12.99 22.18 1.95
CA GLU A 148 14.19 22.53 2.70
C GLU A 148 15.15 21.34 2.77
N VAL A 149 16.20 21.40 1.95
CA VAL A 149 17.32 20.47 1.98
C VAL A 149 18.57 21.22 2.40
N LYS A 150 19.14 20.86 3.54
CA LYS A 150 20.43 21.38 4.02
C LYS A 150 21.53 20.36 3.79
N VAL A 151 22.55 20.78 3.06
CA VAL A 151 23.79 20.01 2.91
C VAL A 151 24.84 20.63 3.83
N LEU A 152 25.31 19.84 4.79
CA LEU A 152 26.32 20.27 5.75
C LEU A 152 27.62 19.50 5.45
N ASP A 153 28.70 20.27 5.22
CA ASP A 153 30.04 19.72 5.23
C ASP A 153 30.45 19.52 6.70
N MET A 154 30.78 18.30 7.09
CA MET A 154 31.17 17.99 8.44
C MET A 154 32.65 18.32 8.73
N ALA A 155 33.44 18.63 7.68
CA ALA A 155 34.84 18.99 7.84
C ALA A 155 35.04 20.21 8.75
N ASP A 156 34.14 21.20 8.65
CA ASP A 156 34.16 22.40 9.48
C ASP A 156 33.62 22.21 10.90
N ILE A 157 32.94 21.08 11.16
CA ILE A 157 32.25 20.83 12.43
C ILE A 157 33.02 19.82 13.29
N ASP A 158 33.44 18.69 12.71
CA ASP A 158 34.11 17.59 13.42
C ASP A 158 35.42 17.13 12.76
N GLY A 159 35.84 17.80 11.69
CA GLY A 159 37.05 17.46 10.93
C GLY A 159 36.91 16.20 10.06
N SER A 160 35.74 15.60 9.95
CA SER A 160 35.52 14.43 9.11
C SER A 160 35.27 14.83 7.66
N GLN A 161 35.58 13.93 6.71
CA GLN A 161 35.27 14.12 5.28
C GLN A 161 33.83 13.69 4.92
N ASN A 162 32.92 13.70 5.90
CA ASN A 162 31.53 13.31 5.71
C ASN A 162 30.67 14.51 5.30
N VAL A 163 29.67 14.25 4.47
CA VAL A 163 28.61 15.20 4.13
C VAL A 163 27.30 14.73 4.74
N ARG A 164 26.66 15.61 5.53
CA ARG A 164 25.34 15.32 6.11
C ARG A 164 24.26 16.06 5.33
N ILE A 165 23.29 15.32 4.83
CA ILE A 165 22.10 15.87 4.19
C ILE A 165 20.96 15.82 5.22
N VAL A 166 20.38 16.96 5.54
CA VAL A 166 19.26 17.10 6.49
C VAL A 166 18.03 17.58 5.73
N MET A 167 16.97 16.80 5.78
CA MET A 167 15.64 17.17 5.33
C MET A 167 14.68 17.12 6.51
N ARG A 168 13.83 18.12 6.63
CA ARG A 168 12.79 18.17 7.66
C ARG A 168 11.48 18.54 7.02
N TYR A 169 10.46 17.79 7.32
CA TYR A 169 9.09 18.10 6.94
C TYR A 169 8.13 17.49 7.97
N THR A 170 6.94 18.06 8.07
CA THR A 170 5.87 17.54 8.89
C THR A 170 4.85 16.85 8.00
N ALA A 171 4.47 15.65 8.36
CA ALA A 171 3.44 14.90 7.66
C ALA A 171 2.63 14.07 8.65
N GLY A 172 1.42 13.75 8.27
CA GLY A 172 0.55 12.87 9.02
C GLY A 172 -0.52 12.30 8.10
N ILE A 173 -1.18 11.26 8.56
CA ILE A 173 -2.28 10.62 7.83
C ILE A 173 -3.51 10.55 8.72
N GLN A 174 -4.68 10.48 8.09
CA GLN A 174 -5.94 10.21 8.76
C GLN A 174 -6.92 9.59 7.76
N HIS A 175 -7.91 8.87 8.26
CA HIS A 175 -9.08 8.44 7.52
C HIS A 175 -10.33 9.09 8.10
N ALA A 176 -11.42 9.16 7.33
CA ALA A 176 -12.66 9.78 7.77
C ALA A 176 -13.63 8.77 8.37
N ILE A 177 -13.99 7.72 7.61
CA ILE A 177 -15.03 6.76 7.97
C ILE A 177 -14.41 5.37 8.01
N GLY A 178 -14.19 4.83 9.22
CA GLY A 178 -13.57 3.53 9.42
C GLY A 178 -14.43 2.38 8.89
N SER A 179 -15.76 2.44 9.08
CA SER A 179 -16.71 1.40 8.64
C SER A 179 -16.73 1.13 7.13
N ASP A 180 -16.20 2.05 6.33
CA ASP A 180 -16.13 1.96 4.88
C ASP A 180 -14.74 1.51 4.39
N ILE A 181 -13.87 1.13 5.33
CA ILE A 181 -12.51 0.65 5.05
C ILE A 181 -12.38 -0.79 5.48
N VAL A 182 -11.76 -1.60 4.63
CA VAL A 182 -11.43 -3.00 4.92
C VAL A 182 -9.91 -3.15 4.98
N LEU A 183 -9.43 -3.68 6.07
CA LEU A 183 -8.02 -4.04 6.28
C LEU A 183 -7.87 -5.56 6.29
N TYR A 184 -6.85 -6.07 5.54
CA TYR A 184 -6.45 -7.46 5.50
C TYR A 184 -5.01 -7.64 5.99
#